data_bb1740c37c14480a9b8b0cadfbc8ecc9
#
_entry.id   bb1740c37c14480a9b8b0cadfbc8ecc9
#
_cell.length_a   1.000
_cell.length_b   1.000
_cell.length_c   1.000
_cell.angle_alpha   90.00
_cell.angle_beta   90.00
_cell.angle_gamma   90.00
#
_symmetry.space_group_name_H-M   'P 1'
#
loop_
_entity.id
_entity.type
_entity.pdbx_description
1 polymer ?
#
loop_
_entity_poly.entity_id
_entity_poly.type
_entity_poly.pdbx_seq_one_letter_code
_entity_poly.pdbx_strand_id
1 'polypeptide(L)'
;MSDQPDGTAANVPAPLSYKDAGVDIDAGDALVERIKPMARRTLREGVLTGIGGFGALFEVPKRYREPVLVSGTDGVGTKLRMAFALGRHDMVGIDLVAMSVNDILVQGAEPLFFLDYFACGRLDVDTAARVVG
;
A
#
# COMPACT_ATOMS: atom_id res chain seq x y z
N MET A 1 -57.58 4.52 -36.60
CA MET A 1 -56.60 5.34 -35.89
C MET A 1 -56.10 4.52 -34.72
N SER A 2 -54.99 3.85 -34.91
CA SER A 2 -54.36 2.97 -33.95
C SER A 2 -53.21 3.71 -33.31
N ASP A 3 -53.38 4.08 -32.04
CA ASP A 3 -52.37 4.64 -31.19
C ASP A 3 -51.39 3.54 -30.79
N GLN A 4 -50.17 3.58 -31.28
CA GLN A 4 -49.06 2.79 -30.73
C GLN A 4 -48.39 3.61 -29.64
N PRO A 5 -48.18 3.04 -28.43
CA PRO A 5 -47.33 3.69 -27.47
C PRO A 5 -45.85 3.53 -27.83
N ASP A 6 -45.21 4.65 -28.05
CA ASP A 6 -43.78 4.78 -28.26
C ASP A 6 -43.04 4.41 -26.94
N GLY A 7 -42.57 3.17 -26.91
CA GLY A 7 -41.85 2.63 -25.77
C GLY A 7 -40.34 2.90 -25.87
N THR A 8 -39.92 4.16 -25.72
CA THR A 8 -38.50 4.44 -25.45
C THR A 8 -38.16 4.02 -24.00
N ALA A 9 -37.78 2.76 -23.82
CA ALA A 9 -37.16 2.31 -22.60
C ALA A 9 -35.87 3.14 -22.41
N ALA A 10 -35.89 4.05 -21.44
CA ALA A 10 -34.69 4.77 -21.02
C ALA A 10 -33.57 3.75 -20.72
N ASN A 11 -32.48 3.83 -21.46
CA ASN A 11 -31.29 3.03 -21.22
C ASN A 11 -30.66 3.48 -19.90
N VAL A 12 -31.12 2.90 -18.78
CA VAL A 12 -30.55 3.16 -17.46
C VAL A 12 -29.18 2.49 -17.47
N PRO A 13 -28.07 3.26 -17.33
CA PRO A 13 -26.75 2.66 -17.28
C PRO A 13 -26.67 1.69 -16.11
N ALA A 14 -26.04 0.54 -16.35
CA ALA A 14 -25.81 -0.45 -15.29
C ALA A 14 -25.09 0.22 -14.09
N PRO A 15 -25.45 -0.11 -12.85
CA PRO A 15 -24.80 0.45 -11.68
C PRO A 15 -23.30 0.11 -11.71
N LEU A 16 -22.46 1.13 -11.50
CA LEU A 16 -21.01 0.97 -11.41
C LEU A 16 -20.66 0.10 -10.19
N SER A 17 -19.84 -0.92 -10.42
CA SER A 17 -19.25 -1.72 -9.35
C SER A 17 -17.91 -1.11 -8.86
N TYR A 18 -17.46 -1.50 -7.66
CA TYR A 18 -16.12 -1.14 -7.17
C TYR A 18 -15.03 -1.58 -8.15
N LYS A 19 -15.19 -2.72 -8.79
CA LYS A 19 -14.25 -3.25 -9.79
C LYS A 19 -14.17 -2.39 -11.05
N ASP A 20 -15.31 -1.86 -11.50
CA ASP A 20 -15.36 -0.92 -12.63
C ASP A 20 -14.68 0.41 -12.29
N ALA A 21 -14.71 0.81 -11.03
CA ALA A 21 -14.00 1.98 -10.51
C ALA A 21 -12.50 1.74 -10.25
N GLY A 22 -11.97 0.55 -10.56
CA GLY A 22 -10.57 0.19 -10.36
C GLY A 22 -10.25 -0.43 -9.00
N VAL A 23 -11.26 -0.63 -8.13
CA VAL A 23 -11.09 -1.26 -6.80
C VAL A 23 -11.47 -2.74 -6.88
N ASP A 24 -10.46 -3.59 -7.01
CA ASP A 24 -10.63 -5.06 -6.99
C ASP A 24 -10.28 -5.60 -5.61
N ILE A 25 -11.30 -5.92 -4.80
CA ILE A 25 -11.15 -6.40 -3.42
C ILE A 25 -10.44 -7.76 -3.41
N ASP A 26 -10.80 -8.66 -4.32
CA ASP A 26 -10.21 -10.00 -4.40
C ASP A 26 -8.71 -9.92 -4.72
N ALA A 27 -8.31 -9.00 -5.60
CA ALA A 27 -6.91 -8.75 -5.90
C ALA A 27 -6.16 -8.15 -4.68
N GLY A 28 -6.82 -7.28 -3.91
CA GLY A 28 -6.31 -6.75 -2.65
C GLY A 28 -6.03 -7.85 -1.64
N ASP A 29 -6.99 -8.72 -1.41
CA ASP A 29 -6.86 -9.85 -0.49
C ASP A 29 -5.77 -10.83 -0.94
N ALA A 30 -5.69 -11.14 -2.24
CA ALA A 30 -4.63 -11.98 -2.80
C ALA A 30 -3.23 -11.37 -2.60
N LEU A 31 -3.09 -10.05 -2.76
CA LEU A 31 -1.84 -9.35 -2.48
C LEU A 31 -1.47 -9.47 -1.00
N VAL A 32 -2.41 -9.20 -0.09
CA VAL A 32 -2.17 -9.28 1.36
C VAL A 32 -1.69 -10.68 1.75
N GLU A 33 -2.35 -11.74 1.28
CA GLU A 33 -1.92 -13.12 1.57
C GLU A 33 -0.50 -13.40 1.04
N ARG A 34 -0.17 -12.87 -0.12
CA ARG A 34 1.15 -13.08 -0.73
C ARG A 34 2.28 -12.35 -0.01
N ILE A 35 2.04 -11.15 0.51
CA ILE A 35 3.06 -10.36 1.19
C ILE A 35 3.17 -10.65 2.70
N LYS A 36 2.17 -11.27 3.32
CA LYS A 36 2.22 -11.67 4.74
C LYS A 36 3.51 -12.38 5.15
N PRO A 37 4.00 -13.42 4.43
CA PRO A 37 5.25 -14.07 4.80
C PRO A 37 6.47 -13.17 4.64
N MET A 38 6.45 -12.21 3.72
CA MET A 38 7.52 -11.22 3.52
C MET A 38 7.54 -10.25 4.72
N ALA A 39 6.40 -9.66 5.04
CA ALA A 39 6.26 -8.74 6.17
C ALA A 39 6.60 -9.41 7.52
N ARG A 40 6.27 -10.70 7.70
CA ARG A 40 6.63 -11.44 8.94
C ARG A 40 8.13 -11.48 9.19
N ARG A 41 8.96 -11.46 8.16
CA ARG A 41 10.44 -11.48 8.30
C ARG A 41 10.99 -10.16 8.84
N THR A 42 10.23 -9.08 8.74
CA THR A 42 10.63 -7.75 9.21
C THR A 42 10.10 -7.42 10.60
N LEU A 43 9.26 -8.29 11.18
CA LEU A 43 8.71 -8.08 12.53
C LEU A 43 9.82 -8.11 13.58
N ARG A 44 9.74 -7.17 14.50
CA ARG A 44 10.67 -7.03 15.63
C ARG A 44 9.90 -6.79 16.93
N GLU A 45 10.64 -6.76 18.04
CA GLU A 45 10.09 -6.41 19.36
C GLU A 45 9.32 -5.09 19.29
N GLY A 46 8.15 -5.07 19.90
CA GLY A 46 7.23 -3.94 19.91
C GLY A 46 6.11 -4.01 18.86
N VAL A 47 6.26 -4.78 17.79
CA VAL A 47 5.17 -4.96 16.81
C VAL A 47 4.14 -5.92 17.37
N LEU A 48 2.92 -5.43 17.62
CA LEU A 48 1.83 -6.19 18.24
C LEU A 48 0.86 -6.79 17.23
N THR A 49 0.82 -6.27 16.01
CA THR A 49 -0.09 -6.73 14.95
C THR A 49 0.65 -6.96 13.65
N GLY A 50 0.19 -7.96 12.87
CA GLY A 50 0.64 -8.16 11.49
C GLY A 50 -0.12 -7.28 10.50
N ILE A 51 0.15 -7.49 9.20
CA ILE A 51 -0.58 -6.84 8.10
C ILE A 51 -1.96 -7.47 7.88
N GLY A 52 -2.89 -6.68 7.30
CA GLY A 52 -4.26 -7.10 6.97
C GLY A 52 -5.33 -6.52 7.90
N GLY A 53 -4.96 -5.66 8.86
CA GLY A 53 -5.87 -4.86 9.69
C GLY A 53 -5.94 -3.40 9.23
N PHE A 54 -6.80 -2.61 9.90
CA PHE A 54 -6.97 -1.18 9.59
C PHE A 54 -5.88 -0.28 10.21
N GLY A 55 -5.06 -0.81 11.09
CA GLY A 55 -3.99 -0.06 11.74
C GLY A 55 -2.92 -0.98 12.28
N ALA A 56 -1.76 -0.40 12.57
CA ALA A 56 -0.65 -1.10 13.19
C ALA A 56 -0.57 -0.71 14.67
N LEU A 57 -0.26 -1.70 15.53
CA LEU A 57 -0.01 -1.48 16.95
C LEU A 57 1.47 -1.72 17.21
N PHE A 58 2.10 -0.73 17.85
CA PHE A 58 3.49 -0.81 18.24
C PHE A 58 3.67 -0.40 19.69
N GLU A 59 4.28 -1.26 20.50
CA GLU A 59 4.64 -0.95 21.88
C GLU A 59 6.03 -0.32 21.91
N VAL A 60 6.13 0.92 22.41
CA VAL A 60 7.43 1.59 22.57
C VAL A 60 8.25 0.81 23.61
N PRO A 61 9.47 0.37 23.25
CA PRO A 61 10.31 -0.41 24.16
C PRO A 61 10.60 0.30 25.48
N LYS A 62 10.50 -0.42 26.59
CA LYS A 62 10.68 0.11 27.95
C LYS A 62 12.13 0.58 28.25
N ARG A 63 13.08 0.30 27.36
CA ARG A 63 14.45 0.80 27.46
C ARG A 63 14.54 2.33 27.30
N TYR A 64 13.54 2.94 26.66
CA TYR A 64 13.46 4.40 26.55
C TYR A 64 12.73 4.96 27.75
N ARG A 65 13.38 5.86 28.49
CA ARG A 65 12.84 6.43 29.71
C ARG A 65 11.79 7.52 29.48
N GLU A 66 12.07 8.42 28.54
CA GLU A 66 11.19 9.53 28.14
C GLU A 66 11.21 9.66 26.61
N PRO A 67 10.56 8.72 25.89
CA PRO A 67 10.69 8.66 24.46
C PRO A 67 10.00 9.83 23.77
N VAL A 68 10.66 10.41 22.77
CA VAL A 68 10.07 11.30 21.78
C VAL A 68 9.96 10.52 20.47
N LEU A 69 8.77 10.49 19.89
CA LEU A 69 8.56 9.83 18.60
C LEU A 69 8.91 10.79 17.46
N VAL A 70 9.80 10.34 16.58
CA VAL A 70 10.08 10.99 15.31
C VAL A 70 9.38 10.21 14.22
N SER A 71 8.58 10.88 13.42
CA SER A 71 7.88 10.27 12.27
C SER A 71 8.22 11.02 11.00
N GLY A 72 8.46 10.28 9.95
CA GLY A 72 8.69 10.78 8.59
C GLY A 72 7.83 10.03 7.60
N THR A 73 7.57 10.63 6.46
CA THR A 73 6.92 9.99 5.31
C THR A 73 7.53 10.53 4.04
N ASP A 74 7.83 9.65 3.11
CA ASP A 74 8.39 10.01 1.81
C ASP A 74 7.86 9.06 0.73
N GLY A 75 8.07 9.42 -0.53
CA GLY A 75 7.70 8.64 -1.70
C GLY A 75 8.88 8.48 -2.65
N VAL A 76 8.88 7.39 -3.43
CA VAL A 76 9.98 7.08 -4.38
C VAL A 76 10.19 8.20 -5.43
N GLY A 77 9.13 8.95 -5.76
CA GLY A 77 9.21 10.08 -6.67
C GLY A 77 9.46 9.67 -8.13
N THR A 78 10.32 10.43 -8.83
CA THR A 78 10.50 10.31 -10.29
C THR A 78 11.16 9.00 -10.73
N LYS A 79 11.83 8.25 -9.86
CA LYS A 79 12.36 6.91 -10.15
C LYS A 79 11.29 5.92 -10.61
N LEU A 80 10.04 6.11 -10.17
CA LEU A 80 8.92 5.28 -10.60
C LEU A 80 8.73 5.33 -12.12
N ARG A 81 8.99 6.45 -12.77
CA ARG A 81 8.91 6.57 -14.24
C ARG A 81 9.92 5.65 -14.93
N MET A 82 11.12 5.52 -14.36
CA MET A 82 12.14 4.59 -14.87
C MET A 82 11.74 3.14 -14.62
N ALA A 83 11.22 2.83 -13.42
CA ALA A 83 10.74 1.51 -13.09
C ALA A 83 9.64 1.05 -14.06
N PHE A 84 8.69 1.92 -14.37
CA PHE A 84 7.64 1.64 -15.36
C PHE A 84 8.20 1.44 -16.76
N ALA A 85 9.10 2.33 -17.21
CA ALA A 85 9.66 2.25 -18.56
C ALA A 85 10.50 0.98 -18.78
N LEU A 86 11.17 0.50 -17.74
CA LEU A 86 12.05 -0.67 -17.79
C LEU A 86 11.36 -1.97 -17.34
N GLY A 87 10.14 -1.91 -16.79
CA GLY A 87 9.45 -3.05 -16.18
C GLY A 87 10.18 -3.62 -14.96
N ARG A 88 11.02 -2.80 -14.29
CA ARG A 88 11.82 -3.21 -13.12
C ARG A 88 11.30 -2.54 -11.87
N HIS A 89 10.75 -3.35 -10.95
CA HIS A 89 10.08 -2.89 -9.74
C HIS A 89 10.75 -3.36 -8.44
N ASP A 90 11.74 -4.23 -8.54
CA ASP A 90 12.41 -4.93 -7.45
C ASP A 90 13.36 -4.04 -6.60
N MET A 91 13.63 -2.81 -7.06
CA MET A 91 14.54 -1.89 -6.36
C MET A 91 13.84 -0.71 -5.68
N VAL A 92 12.62 -0.38 -6.10
CA VAL A 92 11.95 0.85 -5.64
C VAL A 92 11.53 0.77 -4.17
N GLY A 93 11.22 -0.41 -3.65
CA GLY A 93 10.93 -0.62 -2.24
C GLY A 93 12.15 -0.38 -1.35
N ILE A 94 13.34 -0.81 -1.79
CA ILE A 94 14.60 -0.56 -1.09
C ILE A 94 14.86 0.96 -1.00
N ASP A 95 14.68 1.69 -2.10
CA ASP A 95 14.84 3.14 -2.13
C ASP A 95 13.87 3.83 -1.18
N LEU A 96 12.59 3.41 -1.16
CA LEU A 96 11.56 3.98 -0.30
C LEU A 96 11.92 3.85 1.19
N VAL A 97 12.29 2.64 1.60
CA VAL A 97 12.66 2.37 2.99
C VAL A 97 13.93 3.15 3.35
N ALA A 98 14.95 3.17 2.48
CA ALA A 98 16.19 3.88 2.72
C ALA A 98 15.99 5.39 2.88
N MET A 99 15.16 6.02 2.05
CA MET A 99 14.85 7.44 2.16
C MET A 99 14.15 7.77 3.47
N SER A 100 13.11 7.02 3.82
CA SER A 100 12.36 7.20 5.07
C SER A 100 13.24 6.96 6.32
N VAL A 101 14.12 5.95 6.27
CA VAL A 101 15.06 5.68 7.36
C VAL A 101 16.10 6.80 7.51
N ASN A 102 16.61 7.35 6.41
CA ASN A 102 17.54 8.45 6.46
C ASN A 102 16.94 9.69 7.14
N ASP A 103 15.68 10.01 6.86
CA ASP A 103 14.99 11.14 7.50
C ASP A 103 14.87 10.98 9.02
N ILE A 104 14.67 9.76 9.49
CA ILE A 104 14.65 9.44 10.93
C ILE A 104 16.06 9.52 11.53
N LEU A 105 17.06 8.98 10.83
CA LEU A 105 18.45 8.92 11.31
C LEU A 105 19.08 10.32 11.47
N VAL A 106 18.82 11.25 10.57
CA VAL A 106 19.37 12.62 10.66
C VAL A 106 18.84 13.38 11.88
N GLN A 107 17.72 12.96 12.45
CA GLN A 107 17.18 13.45 13.72
C GLN A 107 17.79 12.74 14.95
N GLY A 108 18.69 11.79 14.75
CA GLY A 108 19.26 10.96 15.82
C GLY A 108 18.31 9.89 16.37
N ALA A 109 17.23 9.59 15.64
CA ALA A 109 16.23 8.62 16.07
C ALA A 109 16.54 7.21 15.57
N GLU A 110 16.13 6.19 16.34
CA GLU A 110 16.17 4.79 15.95
C GLU A 110 14.91 4.43 15.16
N PRO A 111 15.04 3.84 13.96
CA PRO A 111 13.88 3.32 13.23
C PRO A 111 13.21 2.19 14.02
N LEU A 112 11.92 2.31 14.31
CA LEU A 112 11.16 1.34 15.11
C LEU A 112 10.24 0.49 14.24
N PHE A 113 9.50 1.11 13.33
CA PHE A 113 8.58 0.43 12.40
C PHE A 113 8.44 1.26 11.13
N PHE A 114 7.93 0.65 10.08
CA PHE A 114 7.63 1.29 8.80
C PHE A 114 6.17 1.03 8.45
N LEU A 115 5.47 2.07 8.01
CA LEU A 115 4.12 1.99 7.47
C LEU A 115 4.18 2.27 5.97
N ASP A 116 3.67 1.34 5.18
CA ASP A 116 3.62 1.49 3.73
C ASP A 116 2.20 1.77 3.25
N TYR A 117 2.09 2.63 2.24
CA TYR A 117 0.86 2.87 1.51
C TYR A 117 1.11 2.70 0.01
N PHE A 118 0.64 1.59 -0.53
CA PHE A 118 0.78 1.27 -1.93
C PHE A 118 -0.43 1.80 -2.73
N ALA A 119 -0.24 2.91 -3.46
CA ALA A 119 -1.26 3.51 -4.30
C ALA A 119 -1.08 3.11 -5.76
N CYS A 120 -2.16 2.67 -6.41
CA CYS A 120 -2.17 2.33 -7.83
C CYS A 120 -3.55 2.58 -8.44
N GLY A 121 -3.59 2.88 -9.73
CA GLY A 121 -4.86 3.04 -10.45
C GLY A 121 -5.56 1.69 -10.69
N ARG A 122 -4.79 0.64 -10.92
CA ARG A 122 -5.24 -0.74 -11.03
C ARG A 122 -4.20 -1.65 -10.40
N LEU A 123 -4.64 -2.52 -9.51
CA LEU A 123 -3.73 -3.43 -8.81
C LEU A 123 -3.32 -4.60 -9.72
N ASP A 124 -2.00 -4.72 -9.94
CA ASP A 124 -1.34 -5.92 -10.44
C ASP A 124 -0.62 -6.59 -9.27
N VAL A 125 -1.12 -7.75 -8.87
CA VAL A 125 -0.67 -8.48 -7.67
C VAL A 125 0.80 -8.90 -7.77
N ASP A 126 1.24 -9.31 -8.97
CA ASP A 126 2.62 -9.77 -9.18
C ASP A 126 3.62 -8.62 -9.08
N THR A 127 3.30 -7.48 -9.67
CA THR A 127 4.11 -6.26 -9.59
C THR A 127 4.16 -5.70 -8.18
N ALA A 128 3.00 -5.60 -7.51
CA ALA A 128 2.93 -5.12 -6.13
C ALA A 128 3.73 -6.02 -5.17
N ALA A 129 3.62 -7.35 -5.31
CA ALA A 129 4.40 -8.29 -4.50
C ALA A 129 5.91 -8.17 -4.73
N ARG A 130 6.35 -7.84 -5.96
CA ARG A 130 7.79 -7.59 -6.24
C ARG A 130 8.29 -6.29 -5.64
N VAL A 131 7.43 -5.28 -5.56
CA VAL A 131 7.77 -3.99 -4.91
C VAL A 131 7.94 -4.18 -3.40
N VAL A 132 7.03 -4.94 -2.78
CA VAL A 132 7.00 -5.13 -1.32
C VAL A 132 8.07 -6.14 -0.86
N GLY A 133 8.42 -7.14 -1.67
CA GLY A 133 9.37 -8.22 -1.33
C GLY A 133 10.81 -7.81 -1.36
#